data_b018fd669f011991856be6e262663413
#
_entry.id   b018fd669f011991856be6e262663413
#
_cell.length_a   1.000
_cell.length_b   1.000
_cell.length_c   1.000
_cell.angle_alpha   90.00
_cell.angle_beta   90.00
_cell.angle_gamma   90.00
#
_symmetry.space_group_name_H-M   'P 1'
#
loop_
_entity.id
_entity.type
_entity.pdbx_description
1 polymer ?
#
loop_
_entity_poly.entity_id
_entity_poly.type
_entity_poly.pdbx_seq_one_letter_code
_entity_poly.pdbx_strand_id
1 'polypeptide(L)'
;MTWEVIVVYVMLLLTVVLFVTDRVRTDIVGLLIVVVLGALGILEPKDLLLGFSNEALVTIAAMFVLSAALMRSGLVRALGGKLADFSRGSPMRFMAMALCAVCFMSAFINNTPVVVVFIPAVLTVCARLGASPSKFLMPISFASMLGGSCTLIGTSSNILIASYAAEIGFGVGMFEFTGVGIVIVLVGMAYLLLFSWRLLPNHTTIASTLSADEAKEYITQVSIGLDSDLIGKNLADTPLASAGIKVAELIRGDRVQRLEADMPLHEGDILLIRGELNKILELDRQHSISIAPDLHDDGSEVKRVEMTLFELMVAPESPLIGQSCRELGLRERFDVSVFALQRRGRHHQREIADLELRMGDILLVRGTSEALENLRKKDEFILLEGVQDEVVEPHKAPLALGTILMVVLLAATGLAPISVLALGGAAFLVLTGVLTARDAYSSIDWPVLVLIAGMIALGTAMDRTGALEIAAGQLYVATGGWGPHVTLWVFYFMAAALSLLILNKPAAVLCAPLGIELAAKLGCNPEP
;
A
#
# COMPACT_ATOMS: atom_id res chain seq x y z
N MET A 1 18.77 -37.48 18.50
CA MET A 1 18.16 -36.71 17.39
C MET A 1 18.28 -37.53 16.13
N THR A 2 17.17 -37.80 15.48
CA THR A 2 17.16 -38.44 14.15
C THR A 2 17.70 -37.44 13.12
N TRP A 3 18.20 -37.92 11.99
CA TRP A 3 18.67 -37.07 10.90
C TRP A 3 17.57 -36.12 10.39
N GLU A 4 16.32 -36.53 10.43
CA GLU A 4 15.14 -35.77 10.03
C GLU A 4 14.94 -34.52 10.89
N VAL A 5 15.08 -34.67 12.23
CA VAL A 5 15.02 -33.54 13.18
C VAL A 5 16.10 -32.50 12.88
N ILE A 6 17.32 -32.95 12.57
CA ILE A 6 18.43 -32.04 12.24
C ILE A 6 18.11 -31.28 10.95
N VAL A 7 17.62 -31.97 9.93
CA VAL A 7 17.25 -31.35 8.64
C VAL A 7 16.15 -30.30 8.85
N VAL A 8 15.10 -30.60 9.62
CA VAL A 8 14.00 -29.68 9.89
C VAL A 8 14.49 -28.43 10.62
N TYR A 9 15.38 -28.56 11.61
CA TYR A 9 15.98 -27.39 12.27
C TYR A 9 16.89 -26.59 11.35
N VAL A 10 17.67 -27.24 10.48
CA VAL A 10 18.50 -26.55 9.48
C VAL A 10 17.61 -25.80 8.49
N MET A 11 16.50 -26.39 8.04
CA MET A 11 15.53 -25.72 7.17
C MET A 11 14.87 -24.53 7.86
N LEU A 12 14.49 -24.69 9.14
CA LEU A 12 13.95 -23.58 9.93
C LEU A 12 14.93 -22.41 10.00
N LEU A 13 16.20 -22.70 10.35
CA LEU A 13 17.25 -21.69 10.41
C LEU A 13 17.49 -21.03 9.04
N LEU A 14 17.56 -21.84 7.97
CA LEU A 14 17.74 -21.32 6.62
C LEU A 14 16.56 -20.43 6.21
N THR A 15 15.33 -20.80 6.53
CA THR A 15 14.12 -20.01 6.28
C THR A 15 14.21 -18.66 6.98
N VAL A 16 14.61 -18.64 8.26
CA VAL A 16 14.80 -17.38 9.00
C VAL A 16 15.90 -16.52 8.37
N VAL A 17 17.03 -17.12 7.98
CA VAL A 17 18.14 -16.40 7.32
C VAL A 17 17.69 -15.82 5.97
N LEU A 18 16.92 -16.56 5.18
CA LEU A 18 16.40 -16.08 3.89
C LEU A 18 15.44 -14.89 4.08
N PHE A 19 14.59 -14.91 5.11
CA PHE A 19 13.71 -13.79 5.43
C PHE A 19 14.49 -12.55 5.91
N VAL A 20 15.48 -12.74 6.78
CA VAL A 20 16.31 -11.63 7.29
C VAL A 20 17.16 -10.98 6.19
N THR A 21 17.65 -11.79 5.24
CA THR A 21 18.49 -11.28 4.15
C THR A 21 17.69 -10.66 3.01
N ASP A 22 16.38 -10.93 2.93
CA ASP A 22 15.43 -10.47 1.90
C ASP A 22 15.93 -10.67 0.44
N ARG A 23 16.80 -11.68 0.24
CA ARG A 23 17.37 -11.96 -1.08
C ARG A 23 16.49 -12.80 -1.99
N VAL A 24 15.53 -13.50 -1.41
CA VAL A 24 14.63 -14.41 -2.11
C VAL A 24 13.20 -14.03 -1.77
N ARG A 25 12.35 -13.95 -2.77
CA ARG A 25 10.92 -13.66 -2.58
C ARG A 25 10.30 -14.68 -1.62
N THR A 26 9.42 -14.19 -0.75
CA THR A 26 8.80 -14.99 0.33
C THR A 26 8.00 -16.19 -0.17
N ASP A 27 7.33 -16.06 -1.32
CA ASP A 27 6.60 -17.15 -1.97
C ASP A 27 7.53 -18.28 -2.44
N ILE A 28 8.70 -17.93 -2.99
CA ILE A 28 9.71 -18.90 -3.41
C ILE A 28 10.27 -19.64 -2.20
N VAL A 29 10.48 -18.97 -1.07
CA VAL A 29 10.91 -19.63 0.18
C VAL A 29 9.87 -20.66 0.62
N GLY A 30 8.57 -20.34 0.58
CA GLY A 30 7.49 -21.27 0.87
C GLY A 30 7.51 -22.51 -0.04
N LEU A 31 7.68 -22.31 -1.35
CA LEU A 31 7.80 -23.42 -2.31
C LEU A 31 9.05 -24.28 -2.10
N LEU A 32 10.20 -23.64 -1.80
CA LEU A 32 11.44 -24.35 -1.51
C LEU A 32 11.29 -25.28 -0.29
N ILE A 33 10.61 -24.83 0.76
CA ILE A 33 10.30 -25.67 1.92
C ILE A 33 9.57 -26.94 1.49
N VAL A 34 8.47 -26.80 0.74
CA VAL A 34 7.67 -27.93 0.25
C VAL A 34 8.50 -28.88 -0.61
N VAL A 35 9.27 -28.35 -1.56
CA VAL A 35 10.09 -29.15 -2.48
C VAL A 35 11.19 -29.91 -1.72
N VAL A 36 11.89 -29.25 -0.80
CA VAL A 36 12.99 -29.89 -0.05
C VAL A 36 12.47 -30.97 0.90
N LEU A 37 11.38 -30.70 1.64
CA LEU A 37 10.74 -31.70 2.52
C LEU A 37 10.28 -32.94 1.74
N GLY A 38 9.72 -32.73 0.55
CA GLY A 38 9.31 -33.81 -0.33
C GLY A 38 10.47 -34.58 -0.93
N ALA A 39 11.49 -33.90 -1.43
CA ALA A 39 12.68 -34.54 -2.04
C ALA A 39 13.48 -35.36 -1.04
N LEU A 40 13.48 -34.97 0.24
CA LEU A 40 14.13 -35.71 1.33
C LEU A 40 13.25 -36.81 1.91
N GLY A 41 11.99 -36.91 1.48
CA GLY A 41 11.06 -37.93 1.98
C GLY A 41 10.62 -37.78 3.43
N ILE A 42 10.76 -36.55 3.99
CA ILE A 42 10.38 -36.24 5.38
C ILE A 42 8.84 -36.23 5.52
N LEU A 43 8.16 -35.71 4.49
CA LEU A 43 6.71 -35.73 4.41
C LEU A 43 6.24 -36.50 3.17
N GLU A 44 5.10 -37.16 3.30
CA GLU A 44 4.41 -37.73 2.16
C GLU A 44 3.80 -36.66 1.26
N PRO A 45 3.61 -36.92 -0.06
CA PRO A 45 3.03 -35.92 -0.99
C PRO A 45 1.68 -35.37 -0.51
N LYS A 46 0.88 -36.17 0.17
CA LYS A 46 -0.41 -35.74 0.74
C LYS A 46 -0.22 -34.66 1.82
N ASP A 47 0.74 -34.86 2.70
CA ASP A 47 1.00 -33.95 3.82
C ASP A 47 1.68 -32.65 3.37
N LEU A 48 2.53 -32.75 2.34
CA LEU A 48 3.14 -31.57 1.70
C LEU A 48 2.09 -30.61 1.15
N LEU A 49 0.99 -31.13 0.63
CA LEU A 49 -0.08 -30.34 0.00
C LEU A 49 -1.18 -29.95 0.97
N LEU A 50 -1.20 -30.45 2.21
CA LEU A 50 -2.18 -30.06 3.23
C LEU A 50 -2.23 -28.55 3.45
N GLY A 51 -1.08 -27.88 3.42
CA GLY A 51 -1.01 -26.43 3.52
C GLY A 51 -1.84 -25.70 2.47
N PHE A 52 -1.85 -26.19 1.23
CA PHE A 52 -2.61 -25.57 0.13
C PHE A 52 -4.13 -25.83 0.21
N SER A 53 -4.56 -26.86 0.91
CA SER A 53 -5.97 -27.18 1.14
C SER A 53 -6.48 -26.74 2.53
N ASN A 54 -5.66 -26.02 3.29
CA ASN A 54 -6.03 -25.55 4.62
C ASN A 54 -7.13 -24.47 4.56
N GLU A 55 -8.11 -24.60 5.45
CA GLU A 55 -9.27 -23.71 5.52
C GLU A 55 -8.89 -22.24 5.75
N ALA A 56 -7.80 -21.98 6.50
CA ALA A 56 -7.29 -20.64 6.71
C ALA A 56 -6.88 -19.95 5.42
N LEU A 57 -6.26 -20.67 4.46
CA LEU A 57 -5.87 -20.08 3.17
C LEU A 57 -7.08 -19.60 2.39
N VAL A 58 -8.14 -20.41 2.35
CA VAL A 58 -9.39 -20.08 1.66
C VAL A 58 -10.02 -18.84 2.32
N THR A 59 -10.04 -18.82 3.65
CA THR A 59 -10.56 -17.68 4.42
C THR A 59 -9.77 -16.40 4.14
N ILE A 60 -8.44 -16.47 4.18
CA ILE A 60 -7.58 -15.31 3.92
C ILE A 60 -7.76 -14.80 2.49
N ALA A 61 -7.83 -15.69 1.50
CA ALA A 61 -8.08 -15.32 0.11
C ALA A 61 -9.43 -14.60 -0.05
N ALA A 62 -10.50 -15.14 0.54
CA ALA A 62 -11.82 -14.52 0.51
C ALA A 62 -11.83 -13.16 1.23
N MET A 63 -11.10 -13.01 2.35
CA MET A 63 -10.98 -11.76 3.06
C MET A 63 -10.25 -10.67 2.26
N PHE A 64 -9.26 -11.04 1.42
CA PHE A 64 -8.66 -10.09 0.49
C PHE A 64 -9.69 -9.54 -0.51
N VAL A 65 -10.55 -10.41 -1.04
CA VAL A 65 -11.63 -10.00 -1.96
C VAL A 65 -12.64 -9.09 -1.27
N LEU A 66 -13.10 -9.43 -0.05
CA LEU A 66 -14.01 -8.60 0.73
C LEU A 66 -13.40 -7.22 1.04
N SER A 67 -12.13 -7.18 1.42
CA SER A 67 -11.38 -5.94 1.67
C SER A 67 -11.28 -5.08 0.41
N ALA A 68 -11.00 -5.67 -0.74
CA ALA A 68 -10.93 -4.97 -2.02
C ALA A 68 -12.27 -4.34 -2.42
N ALA A 69 -13.39 -5.03 -2.18
CA ALA A 69 -14.71 -4.48 -2.43
C ALA A 69 -14.99 -3.22 -1.61
N LEU A 70 -14.59 -3.23 -0.34
CA LEU A 70 -14.75 -2.05 0.52
C LEU A 70 -13.85 -0.89 0.08
N MET A 71 -12.65 -1.19 -0.36
CA MET A 71 -11.71 -0.19 -0.91
C MET A 71 -12.29 0.49 -2.16
N ARG A 72 -12.78 -0.29 -3.12
CA ARG A 72 -13.40 0.21 -4.36
C ARG A 72 -14.69 0.98 -4.13
N SER A 73 -15.42 0.67 -3.07
CA SER A 73 -16.63 1.41 -2.72
C SER A 73 -16.38 2.87 -2.35
N GLY A 74 -15.10 3.26 -2.11
CA GLY A 74 -14.71 4.61 -1.69
C GLY A 74 -15.18 5.01 -0.30
N LEU A 75 -15.80 4.11 0.45
CA LEU A 75 -16.32 4.37 1.79
C LEU A 75 -15.18 4.85 2.72
N VAL A 76 -14.04 4.20 2.64
CA VAL A 76 -12.86 4.52 3.47
C VAL A 76 -12.30 5.90 3.11
N ARG A 77 -12.25 6.23 1.82
CA ARG A 77 -11.82 7.55 1.33
C ARG A 77 -12.79 8.65 1.80
N ALA A 78 -14.09 8.41 1.71
CA ALA A 78 -15.12 9.34 2.18
C ALA A 78 -15.04 9.59 3.70
N LEU A 79 -14.71 8.55 4.48
CA LEU A 79 -14.46 8.68 5.91
C LEU A 79 -13.23 9.56 6.20
N GLY A 80 -12.12 9.33 5.51
CA GLY A 80 -10.91 10.15 5.65
C GLY A 80 -11.17 11.64 5.39
N GLY A 81 -11.91 11.96 4.33
CA GLY A 81 -12.32 13.34 4.01
C GLY A 81 -13.19 13.96 5.11
N LYS A 82 -14.23 13.26 5.56
CA LYS A 82 -15.09 13.74 6.64
C LYS A 82 -14.34 13.95 7.96
N LEU A 83 -13.39 13.07 8.29
CA LEU A 83 -12.55 13.23 9.49
C LEU A 83 -11.68 14.48 9.40
N ALA A 84 -11.14 14.78 8.21
CA ALA A 84 -10.40 16.01 7.96
C ALA A 84 -11.23 17.25 8.25
N ASP A 85 -12.47 17.30 7.74
CA ASP A 85 -13.39 18.43 7.95
C ASP A 85 -13.83 18.54 9.42
N PHE A 86 -14.12 17.41 10.08
CA PHE A 86 -14.56 17.37 11.47
C PHE A 86 -13.44 17.77 12.45
N SER A 87 -12.18 17.64 12.06
CA SER A 87 -11.02 17.99 12.90
C SER A 87 -10.94 19.48 13.22
N ARG A 88 -11.67 20.34 12.50
CA ARG A 88 -11.70 21.80 12.65
C ARG A 88 -10.29 22.41 12.72
N GLY A 89 -9.37 21.90 11.95
CA GLY A 89 -7.99 22.42 11.88
C GLY A 89 -7.09 22.03 13.06
N SER A 90 -7.51 21.15 13.97
CA SER A 90 -6.67 20.68 15.07
C SER A 90 -5.96 19.38 14.73
N PRO A 91 -4.60 19.36 14.66
CA PRO A 91 -3.84 18.15 14.35
C PRO A 91 -4.10 17.00 15.33
N MET A 92 -4.21 17.31 16.63
CA MET A 92 -4.42 16.31 17.67
C MET A 92 -5.83 15.68 17.59
N ARG A 93 -6.86 16.48 17.26
CA ARG A 93 -8.22 15.95 17.06
C ARG A 93 -8.29 15.05 15.85
N PHE A 94 -7.65 15.46 14.75
CA PHE A 94 -7.56 14.61 13.55
C PHE A 94 -6.85 13.30 13.88
N MET A 95 -5.71 13.35 14.57
CA MET A 95 -4.98 12.18 15.04
C MET A 95 -5.89 11.23 15.81
N ALA A 96 -6.55 11.71 16.87
CA ALA A 96 -7.40 10.88 17.72
C ALA A 96 -8.53 10.22 16.91
N MET A 97 -9.23 10.99 16.07
CA MET A 97 -10.30 10.45 15.24
C MET A 97 -9.81 9.47 14.19
N ALA A 98 -8.68 9.76 13.54
CA ALA A 98 -8.09 8.88 12.54
C ALA A 98 -7.63 7.55 13.16
N LEU A 99 -6.96 7.60 14.32
CA LEU A 99 -6.54 6.39 15.05
C LEU A 99 -7.74 5.54 15.47
N CYS A 100 -8.81 6.15 16.01
CA CYS A 100 -10.03 5.42 16.36
C CYS A 100 -10.71 4.79 15.14
N ALA A 101 -10.83 5.53 14.05
CA ALA A 101 -11.45 5.04 12.81
C ALA A 101 -10.65 3.88 12.21
N VAL A 102 -9.33 4.04 12.10
CA VAL A 102 -8.43 3.01 11.56
C VAL A 102 -8.44 1.76 12.45
N CYS A 103 -8.36 1.92 13.76
CA CYS A 103 -8.41 0.80 14.71
C CYS A 103 -9.74 0.03 14.56
N PHE A 104 -10.87 0.73 14.54
CA PHE A 104 -12.18 0.09 14.36
C PHE A 104 -12.30 -0.63 13.01
N MET A 105 -11.86 0.00 11.93
CA MET A 105 -11.93 -0.62 10.60
C MET A 105 -11.02 -1.83 10.48
N SER A 106 -9.82 -1.75 11.05
CA SER A 106 -8.84 -2.83 10.99
C SER A 106 -9.23 -4.05 11.84
N ALA A 107 -10.17 -3.92 12.74
CA ALA A 107 -10.76 -5.08 13.41
C ALA A 107 -11.51 -6.02 12.43
N PHE A 108 -11.96 -5.51 11.27
CA PHE A 108 -12.76 -6.27 10.30
C PHE A 108 -12.15 -6.33 8.90
N ILE A 109 -11.10 -5.57 8.66
CA ILE A 109 -10.41 -5.44 7.37
C ILE A 109 -8.92 -5.59 7.64
N ASN A 110 -8.20 -6.24 6.72
CA ASN A 110 -6.75 -6.38 6.84
C ASN A 110 -6.06 -5.01 6.99
N ASN A 111 -5.00 -4.96 7.81
CA ASN A 111 -4.28 -3.74 8.20
C ASN A 111 -3.78 -2.92 7.01
N THR A 112 -3.12 -3.55 6.05
CA THR A 112 -2.46 -2.86 4.93
C THR A 112 -3.44 -2.02 4.08
N PRO A 113 -4.55 -2.56 3.57
CA PRO A 113 -5.53 -1.78 2.83
C PRO A 113 -6.05 -0.57 3.61
N VAL A 114 -6.37 -0.75 4.90
CA VAL A 114 -6.89 0.35 5.74
C VAL A 114 -5.88 1.49 5.81
N VAL A 115 -4.61 1.18 6.11
CA VAL A 115 -3.55 2.21 6.21
C VAL A 115 -3.36 2.93 4.88
N VAL A 116 -3.26 2.20 3.76
CA VAL A 116 -3.01 2.77 2.43
C VAL A 116 -4.07 3.80 2.05
N VAL A 117 -5.35 3.52 2.34
CA VAL A 117 -6.44 4.46 2.02
C VAL A 117 -6.41 5.72 2.88
N PHE A 118 -5.90 5.64 4.11
CA PHE A 118 -5.75 6.82 4.96
C PHE A 118 -4.57 7.71 4.57
N ILE A 119 -3.59 7.22 3.80
CA ILE A 119 -2.42 8.01 3.39
C ILE A 119 -2.83 9.32 2.68
N PRO A 120 -3.65 9.32 1.61
CA PRO A 120 -4.04 10.57 0.94
C PRO A 120 -4.76 11.56 1.86
N ALA A 121 -5.67 11.06 2.72
CA ALA A 121 -6.38 11.90 3.68
C ALA A 121 -5.41 12.56 4.68
N VAL A 122 -4.44 11.80 5.20
CA VAL A 122 -3.39 12.32 6.08
C VAL A 122 -2.55 13.36 5.37
N LEU A 123 -2.09 13.09 4.15
CA LEU A 123 -1.27 14.03 3.37
C LEU A 123 -2.02 15.34 3.13
N THR A 124 -3.31 15.26 2.77
CA THR A 124 -4.17 16.44 2.58
C THR A 124 -4.30 17.27 3.85
N VAL A 125 -4.52 16.62 5.00
CA VAL A 125 -4.62 17.33 6.28
C VAL A 125 -3.28 17.92 6.70
N CYS A 126 -2.18 17.18 6.51
CA CYS A 126 -0.83 17.67 6.81
C CYS A 126 -0.47 18.88 5.97
N ALA A 127 -0.82 18.89 4.68
CA ALA A 127 -0.63 20.05 3.81
C ALA A 127 -1.42 21.27 4.29
N ARG A 128 -2.68 21.10 4.69
CA ARG A 128 -3.53 22.20 5.22
C ARG A 128 -3.04 22.74 6.57
N LEU A 129 -2.46 21.90 7.41
CA LEU A 129 -2.05 22.25 8.78
C LEU A 129 -0.56 22.58 8.92
N GLY A 130 0.23 22.45 7.86
CA GLY A 130 1.69 22.60 7.92
C GLY A 130 2.37 21.56 8.83
N ALA A 131 1.75 20.38 8.99
CA ALA A 131 2.22 19.32 9.88
C ALA A 131 2.98 18.24 9.11
N SER A 132 3.93 17.56 9.78
CA SER A 132 4.70 16.47 9.17
C SER A 132 3.86 15.19 9.07
N PRO A 133 3.74 14.57 7.87
CA PRO A 133 3.03 13.31 7.70
C PRO A 133 3.56 12.16 8.56
N SER A 134 4.86 12.13 8.85
CA SER A 134 5.47 11.07 9.66
C SER A 134 4.86 10.96 11.06
N LYS A 135 4.37 12.09 11.61
CA LYS A 135 3.70 12.11 12.91
C LYS A 135 2.32 11.44 12.92
N PHE A 136 1.72 11.26 11.75
CA PHE A 136 0.39 10.66 11.60
C PHE A 136 0.46 9.23 11.05
N LEU A 137 1.25 9.03 10.00
CA LEU A 137 1.28 7.76 9.26
C LEU A 137 1.76 6.59 10.13
N MET A 138 2.82 6.80 10.92
CA MET A 138 3.33 5.76 11.79
C MET A 138 2.34 5.37 12.91
N PRO A 139 1.75 6.32 13.67
CA PRO A 139 0.68 5.98 14.62
C PRO A 139 -0.54 5.31 13.98
N ILE A 140 -0.95 5.71 12.78
CA ILE A 140 -2.04 5.09 12.03
C ILE A 140 -1.72 3.63 11.72
N SER A 141 -0.49 3.33 11.30
CA SER A 141 -0.04 1.96 11.08
C SER A 141 -0.12 1.12 12.36
N PHE A 142 0.35 1.63 13.48
CA PHE A 142 0.21 0.93 14.77
C PHE A 142 -1.25 0.78 15.22
N ALA A 143 -2.08 1.80 15.03
CA ALA A 143 -3.51 1.70 15.36
C ALA A 143 -4.22 0.62 14.53
N SER A 144 -3.83 0.43 13.27
CA SER A 144 -4.37 -0.67 12.47
C SER A 144 -3.97 -2.04 13.03
N MET A 145 -2.73 -2.21 13.48
CA MET A 145 -2.27 -3.46 14.11
C MET A 145 -3.02 -3.73 15.41
N LEU A 146 -3.20 -2.70 16.24
CA LEU A 146 -3.98 -2.79 17.48
C LEU A 146 -5.43 -3.21 17.20
N GLY A 147 -6.08 -2.60 16.21
CA GLY A 147 -7.43 -2.97 15.80
C GLY A 147 -7.52 -4.40 15.28
N GLY A 148 -6.52 -4.81 14.47
CA GLY A 148 -6.43 -6.15 13.92
C GLY A 148 -6.32 -7.25 14.98
N SER A 149 -5.83 -6.97 16.18
CA SER A 149 -5.74 -7.94 17.28
C SER A 149 -7.09 -8.20 17.98
N CYS A 150 -8.13 -7.42 17.70
CA CYS A 150 -9.41 -7.54 18.42
C CYS A 150 -10.32 -8.65 17.90
N THR A 151 -10.17 -9.09 16.66
CA THR A 151 -11.07 -10.10 16.08
C THR A 151 -10.28 -11.15 15.30
N LEU A 152 -10.92 -12.27 15.02
CA LEU A 152 -10.34 -13.33 14.21
C LEU A 152 -9.98 -12.86 12.80
N ILE A 153 -10.77 -11.97 12.20
CA ILE A 153 -10.64 -11.52 10.80
C ILE A 153 -9.63 -10.37 10.67
N GLY A 154 -9.39 -9.61 11.72
CA GLY A 154 -8.61 -8.36 11.66
C GLY A 154 -7.18 -8.56 11.15
N THR A 155 -6.59 -9.71 11.39
CA THR A 155 -5.29 -10.08 10.83
C THR A 155 -5.25 -11.56 10.44
N SER A 156 -4.56 -11.86 9.32
CA SER A 156 -4.38 -13.23 8.85
C SER A 156 -3.62 -14.12 9.83
N SER A 157 -2.79 -13.55 10.71
CA SER A 157 -2.10 -14.31 11.76
C SER A 157 -3.08 -14.94 12.76
N ASN A 158 -4.17 -14.24 13.12
CA ASN A 158 -5.19 -14.77 14.02
C ASN A 158 -5.92 -15.95 13.38
N ILE A 159 -6.26 -15.85 12.09
CA ILE A 159 -6.90 -16.94 11.33
C ILE A 159 -5.99 -18.17 11.30
N LEU A 160 -4.68 -17.98 11.11
CA LEU A 160 -3.71 -19.07 11.10
C LEU A 160 -3.61 -19.77 12.46
N ILE A 161 -3.49 -19.02 13.54
CA ILE A 161 -3.43 -19.56 14.90
C ILE A 161 -4.73 -20.31 15.22
N ALA A 162 -5.88 -19.74 14.88
CA ALA A 162 -7.18 -20.37 15.08
C ALA A 162 -7.33 -21.68 14.28
N SER A 163 -6.78 -21.74 13.06
CA SER A 163 -6.81 -22.96 12.26
C SER A 163 -5.99 -24.10 12.91
N TYR A 164 -4.80 -23.79 13.46
CA TYR A 164 -4.03 -24.76 14.23
C TYR A 164 -4.76 -25.22 15.51
N ALA A 165 -5.40 -24.28 16.22
CA ALA A 165 -6.18 -24.60 17.40
C ALA A 165 -7.35 -25.54 17.06
N ALA A 166 -8.02 -25.31 15.93
CA ALA A 166 -9.12 -26.14 15.45
C ALA A 166 -8.67 -27.58 15.11
N GLU A 167 -7.47 -27.78 14.55
CA GLU A 167 -6.90 -29.11 14.24
C GLU A 167 -6.72 -29.97 15.49
N ILE A 168 -6.49 -29.35 16.66
CA ILE A 168 -6.35 -30.06 17.95
C ILE A 168 -7.64 -30.04 18.79
N GLY A 169 -8.77 -29.64 18.18
CA GLY A 169 -10.09 -29.66 18.80
C GLY A 169 -10.48 -28.40 19.59
N PHE A 170 -9.67 -27.34 19.54
CA PHE A 170 -10.00 -26.04 20.15
C PHE A 170 -10.56 -25.09 19.08
N GLY A 171 -11.88 -24.91 19.07
CA GLY A 171 -12.54 -23.96 18.16
C GLY A 171 -12.42 -22.54 18.70
N VAL A 172 -11.69 -21.68 17.97
CA VAL A 172 -11.55 -20.25 18.33
C VAL A 172 -12.66 -19.44 17.67
N GLY A 173 -13.50 -18.80 18.48
CA GLY A 173 -14.60 -17.96 18.03
C GLY A 173 -14.13 -16.60 17.47
N MET A 174 -15.03 -15.93 16.71
CA MET A 174 -14.74 -14.68 16.04
C MET A 174 -14.25 -13.56 16.98
N PHE A 175 -14.82 -13.48 18.20
CA PHE A 175 -14.59 -12.44 19.18
C PHE A 175 -13.81 -12.92 20.42
N GLU A 176 -13.20 -14.09 20.37
CA GLU A 176 -12.48 -14.66 21.50
C GLU A 176 -11.25 -13.82 21.88
N PHE A 177 -10.57 -13.27 20.89
CA PHE A 177 -9.48 -12.34 21.08
C PHE A 177 -9.90 -10.95 21.61
N THR A 178 -11.21 -10.61 21.55
CA THR A 178 -11.69 -9.24 21.80
C THR A 178 -11.43 -8.79 23.23
N GLY A 179 -11.54 -9.67 24.21
CA GLY A 179 -11.30 -9.32 25.60
C GLY A 179 -9.89 -8.78 25.85
N VAL A 180 -8.90 -9.53 25.43
CA VAL A 180 -7.49 -9.12 25.51
C VAL A 180 -7.19 -8.00 24.52
N GLY A 181 -7.73 -8.07 23.32
CA GLY A 181 -7.58 -7.08 22.27
C GLY A 181 -8.02 -5.68 22.68
N ILE A 182 -9.16 -5.52 23.36
CA ILE A 182 -9.63 -4.23 23.87
C ILE A 182 -8.63 -3.64 24.87
N VAL A 183 -8.08 -4.45 25.78
CA VAL A 183 -7.10 -3.96 26.74
C VAL A 183 -5.84 -3.47 26.01
N ILE A 184 -5.35 -4.24 25.04
CA ILE A 184 -4.19 -3.86 24.21
C ILE A 184 -4.49 -2.57 23.44
N VAL A 185 -5.69 -2.45 22.83
CA VAL A 185 -6.12 -1.24 22.13
C VAL A 185 -6.15 -0.04 23.06
N LEU A 186 -6.76 -0.14 24.22
CA LEU A 186 -6.87 0.98 25.17
C LEU A 186 -5.48 1.48 25.61
N VAL A 187 -4.60 0.57 25.99
CA VAL A 187 -3.23 0.91 26.41
C VAL A 187 -2.41 1.46 25.23
N GLY A 188 -2.47 0.78 24.07
CA GLY A 188 -1.75 1.19 22.88
C GLY A 188 -2.22 2.53 22.34
N MET A 189 -3.53 2.76 22.28
CA MET A 189 -4.10 4.04 21.85
C MET A 189 -3.74 5.18 22.81
N ALA A 190 -3.80 4.94 24.12
CA ALA A 190 -3.35 5.92 25.10
C ALA A 190 -1.87 6.26 24.89
N TYR A 191 -1.02 5.24 24.70
CA TYR A 191 0.40 5.45 24.40
C TYR A 191 0.59 6.25 23.10
N LEU A 192 -0.08 5.90 22.01
CA LEU A 192 0.04 6.60 20.74
C LEU A 192 -0.39 8.07 20.87
N LEU A 193 -1.50 8.36 21.55
CA LEU A 193 -1.99 9.72 21.71
C LEU A 193 -1.10 10.57 22.63
N LEU A 194 -0.53 10.00 23.67
CA LEU A 194 0.26 10.74 24.65
C LEU A 194 1.72 10.94 24.22
N PHE A 195 2.31 9.93 23.59
CA PHE A 195 3.75 9.89 23.37
C PHE A 195 4.17 10.05 21.91
N SER A 196 3.37 9.60 20.92
CA SER A 196 3.81 9.59 19.52
C SER A 196 4.19 10.98 19.02
N TRP A 197 3.43 12.01 19.40
CA TRP A 197 3.70 13.39 18.98
C TRP A 197 5.07 13.91 19.44
N ARG A 198 5.56 13.44 20.60
CA ARG A 198 6.85 13.85 21.17
C ARG A 198 8.00 12.98 20.69
N LEU A 199 7.76 11.68 20.52
CA LEU A 199 8.80 10.71 20.16
C LEU A 199 9.13 10.72 18.68
N LEU A 200 8.15 10.98 17.82
CA LEU A 200 8.35 10.92 16.38
C LEU A 200 9.04 12.19 15.85
N PRO A 201 10.13 12.02 15.08
CA PRO A 201 10.83 13.13 14.48
C PRO A 201 9.97 13.83 13.40
N ASN A 202 10.22 15.12 13.21
CA ASN A 202 9.65 15.88 12.12
C ASN A 202 10.43 15.56 10.84
N HIS A 203 10.06 14.51 10.14
CA HIS A 203 10.53 14.33 8.78
C HIS A 203 9.63 15.17 7.87
N THR A 204 10.16 16.30 7.42
CA THR A 204 9.54 17.03 6.31
C THR A 204 9.72 16.19 5.07
N THR A 205 8.68 15.48 4.66
CA THR A 205 8.63 14.89 3.32
C THR A 205 8.76 16.02 2.31
N ILE A 206 9.44 15.80 1.21
CA ILE A 206 9.55 16.75 0.10
C ILE A 206 8.14 17.26 -0.29
N ALA A 207 7.11 16.44 -0.20
CA ALA A 207 5.70 16.82 -0.39
C ALA A 207 5.15 17.78 0.70
N SER A 208 5.64 17.77 1.95
CA SER A 208 5.15 18.65 3.03
C SER A 208 5.89 19.98 3.10
N THR A 209 7.02 20.09 2.43
CA THR A 209 7.71 21.37 2.23
C THR A 209 7.15 22.14 1.02
N LEU A 210 6.25 21.54 0.27
CA LEU A 210 5.39 22.24 -0.67
C LEU A 210 4.24 22.82 0.18
N SER A 211 4.50 23.97 0.79
CA SER A 211 3.48 24.73 1.54
C SER A 211 2.22 24.87 0.69
N ALA A 212 1.07 24.72 1.33
CA ALA A 212 -0.25 24.87 0.71
C ALA A 212 -0.50 26.27 0.11
N ASP A 213 0.39 27.24 0.37
CA ASP A 213 0.35 28.60 -0.19
C ASP A 213 1.18 28.79 -1.46
N GLU A 214 2.06 27.86 -1.81
CA GLU A 214 2.62 27.79 -3.15
C GLU A 214 1.77 26.78 -3.92
N ALA A 215 0.70 27.25 -4.55
CA ALA A 215 -0.05 26.51 -5.55
C ALA A 215 0.94 25.74 -6.42
N LYS A 216 0.74 24.40 -6.58
CA LYS A 216 1.64 23.56 -7.36
C LYS A 216 1.88 24.22 -8.72
N GLU A 217 3.01 24.91 -8.87
CA GLU A 217 3.39 25.54 -10.13
C GLU A 217 4.11 24.51 -11.00
N TYR A 218 3.56 24.26 -12.16
CA TYR A 218 4.14 23.39 -13.18
C TYR A 218 4.88 24.22 -14.21
N ILE A 219 5.96 23.65 -14.73
CA ILE A 219 6.66 24.19 -15.90
C ILE A 219 6.26 23.34 -17.09
N THR A 220 5.66 23.95 -18.09
CA THR A 220 5.26 23.28 -19.32
C THR A 220 5.59 24.13 -20.55
N GLN A 221 5.68 23.47 -21.70
CA GLN A 221 5.82 24.15 -23.00
C GLN A 221 4.47 24.30 -23.66
N VAL A 222 4.24 25.46 -24.21
CA VAL A 222 3.03 25.82 -24.92
C VAL A 222 3.41 26.38 -26.29
N SER A 223 2.88 25.80 -27.35
CA SER A 223 3.04 26.37 -28.71
C SER A 223 1.84 27.19 -29.09
N ILE A 224 2.09 28.29 -29.78
CA ILE A 224 1.06 29.18 -30.31
C ILE A 224 0.63 28.64 -31.68
N GLY A 225 -0.60 28.09 -31.72
CA GLY A 225 -1.18 27.53 -32.96
C GLY A 225 -1.61 28.61 -33.95
N LEU A 226 -1.88 28.19 -35.21
CA LEU A 226 -2.35 29.03 -36.32
C LEU A 226 -3.60 29.87 -35.99
N ASP A 227 -4.54 29.28 -35.25
CA ASP A 227 -5.83 29.89 -34.91
C ASP A 227 -5.82 30.58 -33.51
N SER A 228 -4.64 30.82 -32.93
CA SER A 228 -4.56 31.43 -31.62
C SER A 228 -4.86 32.92 -31.66
N ASP A 229 -5.73 33.38 -30.77
CA ASP A 229 -6.07 34.79 -30.59
C ASP A 229 -4.92 35.58 -29.87
N LEU A 230 -3.83 34.92 -29.53
CA LEU A 230 -2.63 35.51 -28.92
C LEU A 230 -1.64 36.06 -29.96
N ILE A 231 -1.79 35.70 -31.24
CA ILE A 231 -0.91 36.15 -32.32
C ILE A 231 -0.98 37.69 -32.45
N GLY A 232 0.15 38.34 -32.48
CA GLY A 232 0.29 39.79 -32.62
C GLY A 232 0.06 40.59 -31.31
N LYS A 233 -0.36 39.95 -30.21
CA LYS A 233 -0.45 40.60 -28.89
C LYS A 233 0.90 40.61 -28.21
N ASN A 234 1.16 41.68 -27.46
CA ASN A 234 2.34 41.73 -26.60
C ASN A 234 2.18 40.79 -25.41
N LEU A 235 3.25 40.19 -24.96
CA LEU A 235 3.25 39.23 -23.86
C LEU A 235 2.55 39.76 -22.59
N ALA A 236 2.74 41.07 -22.29
CA ALA A 236 2.12 41.73 -21.14
C ALA A 236 0.58 41.85 -21.25
N ASP A 237 0.05 41.92 -22.47
CA ASP A 237 -1.38 42.11 -22.76
C ASP A 237 -2.12 40.78 -22.94
N THR A 238 -1.42 39.64 -22.75
CA THR A 238 -2.01 38.31 -22.91
C THR A 238 -2.76 37.86 -21.66
N PRO A 239 -3.76 36.98 -21.78
CA PRO A 239 -4.41 36.32 -20.66
C PRO A 239 -3.45 35.53 -19.75
N LEU A 240 -2.27 35.14 -20.26
CA LEU A 240 -1.20 34.51 -19.49
C LEU A 240 -0.78 35.37 -18.28
N ALA A 241 -0.56 36.68 -18.51
CA ALA A 241 -0.17 37.60 -17.44
C ALA A 241 -1.30 37.81 -16.43
N SER A 242 -2.56 37.92 -16.88
CA SER A 242 -3.72 38.12 -16.00
C SER A 242 -4.10 36.87 -15.21
N ALA A 243 -3.83 35.66 -15.72
CA ALA A 243 -4.03 34.39 -15.03
C ALA A 243 -2.94 34.11 -13.97
N GLY A 244 -1.92 34.96 -13.86
CA GLY A 244 -0.80 34.77 -12.94
C GLY A 244 0.18 33.69 -13.43
N ILE A 245 0.18 33.39 -14.73
CA ILE A 245 1.11 32.46 -15.36
C ILE A 245 2.37 33.24 -15.74
N LYS A 246 3.52 32.76 -15.29
CA LYS A 246 4.81 33.38 -15.58
C LYS A 246 5.41 32.71 -16.80
N VAL A 247 5.71 33.49 -17.83
CA VAL A 247 6.50 33.02 -18.95
C VAL A 247 7.97 33.09 -18.58
N ALA A 248 8.66 31.95 -18.59
CA ALA A 248 10.06 31.86 -18.23
C ALA A 248 10.96 32.13 -19.45
N GLU A 249 10.60 31.60 -20.61
CA GLU A 249 11.38 31.71 -21.85
C GLU A 249 10.44 31.71 -23.08
N LEU A 250 10.90 32.34 -24.15
CA LEU A 250 10.29 32.28 -25.48
C LEU A 250 11.28 31.69 -26.46
N ILE A 251 10.87 30.65 -27.15
CA ILE A 251 11.67 29.97 -28.16
C ILE A 251 11.01 30.24 -29.51
N ARG A 252 11.74 30.88 -30.40
CA ARG A 252 11.31 31.17 -31.78
C ARG A 252 12.25 30.51 -32.77
N GLY A 253 11.78 29.46 -33.44
CA GLY A 253 12.66 28.57 -34.20
C GLY A 253 13.66 27.91 -33.28
N ASP A 254 14.97 27.93 -33.60
CA ASP A 254 16.04 27.32 -32.79
C ASP A 254 16.67 28.30 -31.78
N ARG A 255 16.09 29.48 -31.56
CA ARG A 255 16.72 30.51 -30.70
C ARG A 255 15.84 30.86 -29.53
N VAL A 256 16.43 30.74 -28.33
CA VAL A 256 15.83 31.29 -27.11
C VAL A 256 15.96 32.80 -27.16
N GLN A 257 14.82 33.50 -27.08
CA GLN A 257 14.79 34.97 -27.07
C GLN A 257 14.63 35.49 -25.64
N ARG A 258 15.29 36.60 -25.34
CA ARG A 258 15.14 37.29 -24.07
C ARG A 258 13.75 37.89 -24.00
N LEU A 259 13.02 37.62 -22.93
CA LEU A 259 11.67 38.12 -22.71
C LEU A 259 11.67 39.63 -22.54
N GLU A 260 10.97 40.33 -23.42
CA GLU A 260 10.64 41.77 -23.29
C GLU A 260 9.12 41.91 -23.23
N ALA A 261 8.63 42.79 -22.35
CA ALA A 261 7.19 42.93 -22.09
C ALA A 261 6.37 43.30 -23.34
N ASP A 262 7.00 44.08 -24.25
CA ASP A 262 6.39 44.58 -25.48
C ASP A 262 6.62 43.67 -26.69
N MET A 263 7.03 42.45 -26.49
CA MET A 263 7.34 41.52 -27.56
C MET A 263 6.06 40.87 -28.13
N PRO A 264 5.79 41.04 -29.43
CA PRO A 264 4.62 40.43 -30.07
C PRO A 264 4.84 38.92 -30.26
N LEU A 265 3.80 38.15 -29.92
CA LEU A 265 3.79 36.72 -30.13
C LEU A 265 3.49 36.40 -31.59
N HIS A 266 4.17 35.37 -32.12
CA HIS A 266 4.01 34.89 -33.48
C HIS A 266 3.53 33.44 -33.50
N GLU A 267 2.97 33.04 -34.60
CA GLU A 267 2.68 31.64 -34.87
C GLU A 267 3.93 30.78 -34.78
N GLY A 268 3.81 29.62 -34.15
CA GLY A 268 4.92 28.69 -33.93
C GLY A 268 5.87 29.06 -32.79
N ASP A 269 5.63 30.18 -32.07
CA ASP A 269 6.37 30.49 -30.87
C ASP A 269 6.10 29.44 -29.79
N ILE A 270 7.15 28.96 -29.14
CA ILE A 270 7.07 28.05 -27.99
C ILE A 270 7.37 28.85 -26.74
N LEU A 271 6.41 28.88 -25.82
CA LEU A 271 6.55 29.53 -24.54
C LEU A 271 6.82 28.50 -23.45
N LEU A 272 7.89 28.66 -22.70
CA LEU A 272 8.08 27.93 -21.45
C LEU A 272 7.33 28.68 -20.36
N ILE A 273 6.21 28.13 -19.90
CA ILE A 273 5.33 28.79 -18.93
C ILE A 273 5.41 28.09 -17.59
N ARG A 274 5.19 28.85 -16.51
CA ARG A 274 5.12 28.38 -15.15
C ARG A 274 3.82 28.87 -14.49
N GLY A 275 3.01 27.96 -13.98
CA GLY A 275 1.73 28.32 -13.35
C GLY A 275 1.01 27.11 -12.75
N GLU A 276 -0.15 27.37 -12.16
CA GLU A 276 -1.04 26.33 -11.64
C GLU A 276 -1.63 25.50 -12.77
N LEU A 277 -1.68 24.17 -12.60
CA LEU A 277 -2.16 23.23 -13.62
C LEU A 277 -3.55 23.61 -14.16
N ASN A 278 -4.50 23.92 -13.30
CA ASN A 278 -5.86 24.24 -13.71
C ASN A 278 -5.91 25.47 -14.64
N LYS A 279 -5.09 26.49 -14.36
CA LYS A 279 -4.98 27.69 -15.17
C LYS A 279 -4.31 27.42 -16.52
N ILE A 280 -3.31 26.54 -16.52
CA ILE A 280 -2.62 26.11 -17.74
C ILE A 280 -3.59 25.33 -18.65
N LEU A 281 -4.35 24.38 -18.10
CA LEU A 281 -5.34 23.60 -18.85
C LEU A 281 -6.54 24.44 -19.33
N GLU A 282 -6.90 25.49 -18.61
CA GLU A 282 -7.95 26.42 -19.04
C GLU A 282 -7.52 27.23 -20.26
N LEU A 283 -6.26 27.63 -20.35
CA LEU A 283 -5.70 28.33 -21.52
C LEU A 283 -5.72 27.46 -22.78
N ASP A 284 -5.42 26.18 -22.66
CA ASP A 284 -5.47 25.21 -23.77
C ASP A 284 -6.87 25.17 -24.41
N ARG A 285 -7.91 25.26 -23.56
CA ARG A 285 -9.31 25.22 -24.04
C ARG A 285 -9.82 26.53 -24.62
N GLN A 286 -9.35 27.66 -24.15
CA GLN A 286 -9.91 28.97 -24.48
C GLN A 286 -9.18 29.69 -25.61
N HIS A 287 -7.88 29.45 -25.81
CA HIS A 287 -7.02 30.27 -26.65
C HIS A 287 -6.31 29.53 -27.79
N SER A 288 -6.75 28.31 -28.14
CA SER A 288 -6.14 27.49 -29.20
C SER A 288 -4.61 27.40 -29.05
N ILE A 289 -4.17 27.11 -27.84
CA ILE A 289 -2.77 26.92 -27.49
C ILE A 289 -2.55 25.41 -27.36
N SER A 290 -1.52 24.85 -27.98
CA SER A 290 -1.20 23.43 -27.84
C SER A 290 -0.18 23.23 -26.72
N ILE A 291 -0.56 22.53 -25.65
CA ILE A 291 0.34 22.15 -24.58
C ILE A 291 1.15 20.94 -25.02
N ALA A 292 2.49 21.02 -24.88
CA ALA A 292 3.46 20.02 -25.29
C ALA A 292 3.28 19.61 -26.77
N PRO A 293 3.72 20.45 -27.73
CA PRO A 293 3.71 20.07 -29.11
C PRO A 293 4.65 18.87 -29.30
N ASP A 294 4.06 17.68 -29.47
CA ASP A 294 4.81 16.54 -29.97
C ASP A 294 5.32 16.91 -31.37
N LEU A 295 6.61 17.05 -31.51
CA LEU A 295 7.29 17.19 -32.79
C LEU A 295 7.07 15.92 -33.59
N HIS A 296 5.95 15.80 -34.27
CA HIS A 296 5.57 14.98 -35.43
C HIS A 296 4.13 14.55 -35.30
N ASP A 297 3.26 15.32 -35.89
CA ASP A 297 1.89 14.91 -36.20
C ASP A 297 1.94 14.08 -37.50
N ASP A 298 2.16 12.79 -37.37
CA ASP A 298 1.86 11.83 -38.42
C ASP A 298 0.36 11.58 -38.37
N GLY A 299 -0.39 12.24 -39.24
CA GLY A 299 -1.85 12.25 -39.38
C GLY A 299 -2.57 10.88 -39.43
N SER A 300 -2.26 9.98 -38.49
CA SER A 300 -2.97 8.74 -38.27
C SER A 300 -4.08 8.97 -37.24
N GLU A 301 -5.35 8.74 -37.65
CA GLU A 301 -6.50 8.65 -36.75
C GLU A 301 -6.23 7.67 -35.62
N VAL A 302 -5.72 8.19 -34.47
CA VAL A 302 -5.58 7.42 -33.24
C VAL A 302 -6.99 7.28 -32.66
N LYS A 303 -7.48 6.03 -32.58
CA LYS A 303 -8.62 5.65 -31.72
C LYS A 303 -8.51 6.42 -30.41
N ARG A 304 -9.59 7.10 -30.00
CA ARG A 304 -9.71 7.77 -28.69
C ARG A 304 -9.55 6.74 -27.58
N VAL A 305 -8.32 6.44 -27.24
CA VAL A 305 -8.00 5.75 -25.99
C VAL A 305 -8.10 6.82 -24.89
N GLU A 306 -8.84 6.57 -23.85
CA GLU A 306 -8.93 7.48 -22.71
C GLU A 306 -7.54 7.65 -22.10
N MET A 307 -6.89 8.76 -22.43
CA MET A 307 -5.59 9.12 -21.88
C MET A 307 -5.81 9.91 -20.60
N THR A 308 -5.17 9.50 -19.54
CA THR A 308 -5.27 10.09 -18.20
C THR A 308 -3.98 10.83 -17.83
N LEU A 309 -4.11 11.95 -17.14
CA LEU A 309 -2.97 12.69 -16.55
C LEU A 309 -2.67 12.16 -15.16
N PHE A 310 -1.39 11.94 -14.85
CA PHE A 310 -0.94 11.51 -13.53
C PHE A 310 0.42 12.10 -13.16
N GLU A 311 0.66 12.23 -11.85
CA GLU A 311 1.89 12.78 -11.31
C GLU A 311 2.84 11.67 -10.85
N LEU A 312 4.07 11.69 -11.36
CA LEU A 312 5.14 10.78 -11.00
C LEU A 312 6.26 11.55 -10.32
N MET A 313 6.69 11.14 -9.15
CA MET A 313 7.89 11.66 -8.51
C MET A 313 9.06 10.72 -8.76
N VAL A 314 10.20 11.28 -9.12
CA VAL A 314 11.45 10.51 -9.26
C VAL A 314 11.87 10.01 -7.88
N ALA A 315 11.94 8.69 -7.72
CA ALA A 315 12.29 8.03 -6.45
C ALA A 315 13.73 8.36 -6.01
N PRO A 316 14.03 8.34 -4.69
CA PRO A 316 15.36 8.66 -4.18
C PRO A 316 16.51 7.80 -4.73
N GLU A 317 16.25 6.53 -5.00
CA GLU A 317 17.23 5.56 -5.51
C GLU A 317 16.99 5.24 -6.99
N SER A 318 16.25 6.09 -7.70
CA SER A 318 15.93 5.86 -9.10
C SER A 318 17.19 5.91 -9.99
N PRO A 319 17.39 4.91 -10.86
CA PRO A 319 18.47 4.92 -11.83
C PRO A 319 18.29 6.00 -12.92
N LEU A 320 17.16 6.69 -12.93
CA LEU A 320 16.82 7.75 -13.87
C LEU A 320 17.41 9.10 -13.49
N ILE A 321 17.95 9.23 -12.27
CA ILE A 321 18.57 10.46 -11.80
C ILE A 321 19.81 10.80 -12.65
N GLY A 322 19.87 12.03 -13.14
CA GLY A 322 20.95 12.53 -14.01
C GLY A 322 20.73 12.28 -15.50
N GLN A 323 19.68 11.56 -15.89
CA GLN A 323 19.29 11.38 -17.30
C GLN A 323 18.20 12.38 -17.69
N SER A 324 18.18 12.79 -18.95
CA SER A 324 17.11 13.66 -19.47
C SER A 324 15.88 12.86 -19.90
N CYS A 325 14.71 13.51 -19.93
CA CYS A 325 13.48 12.86 -20.41
C CYS A 325 13.62 12.33 -21.84
N ARG A 326 14.46 12.99 -22.67
CA ARG A 326 14.76 12.58 -24.05
C ARG A 326 15.61 11.30 -24.09
N GLU A 327 16.68 11.24 -23.27
CA GLU A 327 17.54 10.05 -23.19
C GLU A 327 16.79 8.83 -22.64
N LEU A 328 15.84 9.07 -21.75
CA LEU A 328 15.01 8.03 -21.16
C LEU A 328 14.01 7.42 -22.13
N GLY A 329 13.64 8.12 -23.20
CA GLY A 329 12.64 7.66 -24.14
C GLY A 329 11.33 7.26 -23.42
N LEU A 330 10.81 8.12 -22.52
CA LEU A 330 9.67 7.78 -21.66
C LEU A 330 8.44 7.38 -22.48
N ARG A 331 8.28 7.94 -23.68
CA ARG A 331 7.19 7.58 -24.60
C ARG A 331 7.36 6.16 -25.15
N GLU A 332 8.57 5.81 -25.59
CA GLU A 332 8.86 4.51 -26.21
C GLU A 332 8.94 3.39 -25.17
N ARG A 333 9.46 3.72 -23.98
CA ARG A 333 9.73 2.73 -22.92
C ARG A 333 8.52 2.48 -22.03
N PHE A 334 7.67 3.48 -21.82
CA PHE A 334 6.57 3.44 -20.85
C PHE A 334 5.21 3.86 -21.42
N ASP A 335 5.16 4.23 -22.70
CA ASP A 335 3.95 4.74 -23.36
C ASP A 335 3.31 5.94 -22.64
N VAL A 336 4.18 6.86 -22.13
CA VAL A 336 3.76 8.08 -21.46
C VAL A 336 4.44 9.30 -22.05
N SER A 337 3.70 10.39 -22.21
CA SER A 337 4.24 11.69 -22.62
C SER A 337 4.36 12.61 -21.41
N VAL A 338 5.53 13.26 -21.22
CA VAL A 338 5.75 14.23 -20.16
C VAL A 338 5.13 15.56 -20.56
N PHE A 339 4.18 16.01 -19.74
CA PHE A 339 3.43 17.24 -19.95
C PHE A 339 4.01 18.44 -19.24
N ALA A 340 4.50 18.20 -18.02
CA ALA A 340 5.11 19.24 -17.21
C ALA A 340 6.09 18.64 -16.21
N LEU A 341 7.04 19.47 -15.75
CA LEU A 341 7.99 19.12 -14.70
C LEU A 341 7.89 20.16 -13.57
N GLN A 342 7.76 19.69 -12.35
CA GLN A 342 7.78 20.52 -11.16
C GLN A 342 9.11 20.31 -10.41
N ARG A 343 9.87 21.38 -10.23
CA ARG A 343 11.12 21.40 -9.47
C ARG A 343 11.18 22.64 -8.61
N ARG A 344 11.67 22.51 -7.37
CA ARG A 344 11.82 23.64 -6.45
C ARG A 344 12.79 24.70 -6.97
N GLY A 345 12.28 25.93 -7.20
CA GLY A 345 13.03 27.18 -7.05
C GLY A 345 14.16 27.52 -8.01
N ARG A 346 14.37 26.82 -9.14
CA ARG A 346 15.38 27.21 -10.14
C ARG A 346 14.83 27.27 -11.55
N HIS A 347 15.06 28.39 -12.21
CA HIS A 347 14.85 28.58 -13.65
C HIS A 347 15.78 27.64 -14.42
N HIS A 348 15.25 26.85 -15.33
CA HIS A 348 16.04 26.01 -16.22
C HIS A 348 15.97 26.57 -17.64
N GLN A 349 17.14 26.76 -18.24
CA GLN A 349 17.35 27.34 -19.57
C GLN A 349 17.34 26.24 -20.69
N ARG A 350 16.57 25.16 -20.52
CA ARG A 350 16.52 24.07 -21.51
C ARG A 350 15.08 23.56 -21.66
N GLU A 351 14.78 22.99 -22.81
CA GLU A 351 13.53 22.26 -23.06
C GLU A 351 13.32 21.18 -22.00
N ILE A 352 12.07 20.93 -21.59
CA ILE A 352 11.73 19.90 -20.57
C ILE A 352 12.34 18.55 -20.96
N ALA A 353 12.38 18.24 -22.27
CA ALA A 353 12.95 17.03 -22.79
C ALA A 353 14.44 16.86 -22.46
N ASP A 354 15.19 17.95 -22.38
CA ASP A 354 16.65 17.96 -22.15
C ASP A 354 17.02 18.23 -20.68
N LEU A 355 16.03 18.37 -19.80
CA LEU A 355 16.28 18.56 -18.37
C LEU A 355 16.66 17.20 -17.73
N GLU A 356 17.85 17.16 -17.13
CA GLU A 356 18.28 16.02 -16.30
C GLU A 356 17.36 15.90 -15.09
N LEU A 357 16.79 14.71 -14.90
CA LEU A 357 15.93 14.41 -13.77
C LEU A 357 16.73 14.39 -12.47
N ARG A 358 16.11 14.90 -11.40
CA ARG A 358 16.68 14.89 -10.05
C ARG A 358 15.73 14.22 -9.09
N MET A 359 16.28 13.70 -8.01
CA MET A 359 15.50 13.17 -6.90
C MET A 359 14.44 14.17 -6.46
N GLY A 360 13.19 13.74 -6.37
CA GLY A 360 12.07 14.57 -5.95
C GLY A 360 11.47 15.47 -7.04
N ASP A 361 11.92 15.39 -8.29
CA ASP A 361 11.22 16.01 -9.40
C ASP A 361 9.87 15.36 -9.60
N ILE A 362 8.84 16.16 -9.80
CA ILE A 362 7.49 15.69 -10.10
C ILE A 362 7.23 15.92 -11.59
N LEU A 363 6.98 14.82 -12.29
CA LEU A 363 6.60 14.81 -13.69
C LEU A 363 5.08 14.69 -13.79
N LEU A 364 4.44 15.61 -14.49
CA LEU A 364 3.07 15.43 -14.94
C LEU A 364 3.14 14.69 -16.28
N VAL A 365 2.61 13.50 -16.31
CA VAL A 365 2.64 12.65 -17.51
C VAL A 365 1.23 12.30 -17.97
N ARG A 366 1.09 12.08 -19.27
CA ARG A 366 -0.14 11.62 -19.90
C ARG A 366 0.11 10.25 -20.51
N GLY A 367 -0.78 9.30 -20.23
CA GLY A 367 -0.67 7.95 -20.73
C GLY A 367 -1.96 7.16 -20.55
N THR A 368 -1.93 5.90 -20.96
CA THR A 368 -3.03 4.96 -20.77
C THR A 368 -3.03 4.41 -19.34
N SER A 369 -4.17 3.89 -18.88
CA SER A 369 -4.25 3.19 -17.58
C SER A 369 -3.31 1.98 -17.52
N GLU A 370 -3.02 1.34 -18.65
CA GLU A 370 -2.09 0.22 -18.74
C GLU A 370 -0.63 0.69 -18.59
N ALA A 371 -0.28 1.83 -19.19
CA ALA A 371 1.03 2.46 -19.01
C ALA A 371 1.28 2.82 -17.54
N LEU A 372 0.25 3.31 -16.85
CA LEU A 372 0.31 3.62 -15.41
C LEU A 372 0.57 2.38 -14.56
N GLU A 373 -0.13 1.27 -14.83
CA GLU A 373 0.11 0.00 -14.12
C GLU A 373 1.54 -0.53 -14.34
N ASN A 374 2.08 -0.34 -15.54
CA ASN A 374 3.45 -0.74 -15.84
C ASN A 374 4.50 0.13 -15.11
N LEU A 375 4.25 1.42 -14.97
CA LEU A 375 5.09 2.34 -14.20
C LEU A 375 5.03 2.04 -12.69
N ARG A 376 3.84 1.69 -12.19
CA ARG A 376 3.63 1.35 -10.78
C ARG A 376 4.40 0.11 -10.32
N LYS A 377 4.69 -0.83 -11.24
CA LYS A 377 5.44 -2.06 -10.95
C LYS A 377 6.95 -1.83 -10.85
N LYS A 378 7.42 -0.63 -11.20
CA LYS A 378 8.83 -0.27 -11.19
C LYS A 378 9.12 0.71 -10.07
N ASP A 379 10.15 0.44 -9.30
CA ASP A 379 10.58 1.29 -8.17
C ASP A 379 11.26 2.59 -8.60
N GLU A 380 11.25 2.88 -9.91
CA GLU A 380 11.89 4.06 -10.51
C GLU A 380 11.11 5.35 -10.21
N PHE A 381 9.78 5.26 -10.07
CA PHE A 381 8.90 6.39 -9.81
C PHE A 381 7.95 6.11 -8.64
N ILE A 382 7.65 7.17 -7.88
CA ILE A 382 6.59 7.17 -6.87
C ILE A 382 5.38 7.88 -7.46
N LEU A 383 4.27 7.18 -7.58
CA LEU A 383 3.01 7.76 -8.03
C LEU A 383 2.45 8.65 -6.90
N LEU A 384 2.33 9.97 -7.14
CA LEU A 384 1.85 10.94 -6.14
C LEU A 384 0.34 11.16 -6.23
N GLU A 385 -0.14 11.41 -7.42
CA GLU A 385 -1.55 11.49 -7.77
C GLU A 385 -1.70 10.95 -9.18
N GLY A 386 -2.37 9.82 -9.30
CA GLY A 386 -3.10 9.54 -10.51
C GLY A 386 -4.48 10.08 -10.28
N VAL A 387 -5.07 10.73 -11.25
CA VAL A 387 -6.51 10.68 -11.42
C VAL A 387 -6.85 9.24 -11.84
N GLN A 388 -6.48 8.27 -11.03
CA GLN A 388 -7.28 7.12 -10.78
C GLN A 388 -8.27 7.61 -9.71
N ASP A 389 -9.31 8.20 -10.21
CA ASP A 389 -10.58 7.56 -9.96
C ASP A 389 -10.45 6.08 -10.39
N GLU A 390 -9.89 5.21 -9.52
CA GLU A 390 -10.56 3.92 -9.33
C GLU A 390 -12.01 4.32 -9.32
N VAL A 391 -12.77 3.86 -10.29
CA VAL A 391 -14.16 4.24 -10.46
C VAL A 391 -14.80 3.92 -9.13
N VAL A 392 -14.77 4.95 -8.25
CA VAL A 392 -15.35 4.85 -6.93
C VAL A 392 -16.82 4.82 -7.22
N GLU A 393 -17.43 3.67 -7.07
CA GLU A 393 -18.85 3.50 -7.25
C GLU A 393 -19.56 3.65 -5.90
N PRO A 394 -19.81 4.89 -5.44
CA PRO A 394 -20.37 5.14 -4.10
C PRO A 394 -21.74 4.49 -3.91
N HIS A 395 -22.46 4.27 -5.02
CA HIS A 395 -23.75 3.60 -5.01
C HIS A 395 -23.66 2.10 -4.64
N LYS A 396 -22.48 1.47 -4.81
CA LYS A 396 -22.22 0.09 -4.40
C LYS A 396 -21.68 -0.04 -2.97
N ALA A 397 -21.32 1.07 -2.33
CA ALA A 397 -20.80 1.10 -0.96
C ALA A 397 -21.74 0.43 0.08
N PRO A 398 -23.07 0.68 0.08
CA PRO A 398 -23.94 0.02 1.02
C PRO A 398 -24.01 -1.49 0.83
N LEU A 399 -23.87 -1.97 -0.41
CA LEU A 399 -23.87 -3.41 -0.71
C LEU A 399 -22.57 -4.07 -0.22
N ALA A 400 -21.42 -3.47 -0.48
CA ALA A 400 -20.12 -3.95 0.02
C ALA A 400 -20.09 -4.00 1.55
N LEU A 401 -20.48 -2.91 2.21
CA LEU A 401 -20.53 -2.83 3.67
C LEU A 401 -21.54 -3.82 4.25
N GLY A 402 -22.73 -3.93 3.66
CA GLY A 402 -23.78 -4.85 4.09
C GLY A 402 -23.33 -6.31 4.00
N THR A 403 -22.61 -6.68 2.93
CA THR A 403 -22.05 -8.04 2.78
C THR A 403 -21.03 -8.35 3.86
N ILE A 404 -20.09 -7.43 4.13
CA ILE A 404 -19.09 -7.64 5.19
C ILE A 404 -19.76 -7.73 6.56
N LEU A 405 -20.70 -6.84 6.88
CA LEU A 405 -21.42 -6.90 8.13
C LEU A 405 -22.20 -8.21 8.27
N MET A 406 -22.83 -8.70 7.18
CA MET A 406 -23.53 -9.97 7.18
C MET A 406 -22.57 -11.15 7.45
N VAL A 407 -21.42 -11.18 6.78
CA VAL A 407 -20.38 -12.21 7.01
C VAL A 407 -19.93 -12.19 8.48
N VAL A 408 -19.64 -10.99 9.02
CA VAL A 408 -19.22 -10.81 10.42
C VAL A 408 -20.31 -11.29 11.39
N LEU A 409 -21.56 -10.87 11.18
CA LEU A 409 -22.68 -11.24 12.06
C LEU A 409 -22.95 -12.74 12.01
N LEU A 410 -22.97 -13.35 10.83
CA LEU A 410 -23.17 -14.78 10.71
C LEU A 410 -22.00 -15.60 11.31
N ALA A 411 -20.76 -15.13 11.12
CA ALA A 411 -19.61 -15.76 11.76
C ALA A 411 -19.67 -15.65 13.30
N ALA A 412 -20.16 -14.53 13.83
CA ALA A 412 -20.33 -14.32 15.26
C ALA A 412 -21.38 -15.25 15.91
N THR A 413 -22.39 -15.68 15.14
CA THR A 413 -23.39 -16.64 15.61
C THR A 413 -22.91 -18.10 15.61
N GLY A 414 -21.79 -18.40 14.96
CA GLY A 414 -21.27 -19.77 14.81
C GLY A 414 -22.12 -20.66 13.88
N LEU A 415 -23.05 -20.07 13.10
CA LEU A 415 -23.95 -20.84 12.22
C LEU A 415 -23.25 -21.59 11.10
N ALA A 416 -22.10 -21.08 10.65
CA ALA A 416 -21.28 -21.71 9.63
C ALA A 416 -19.80 -21.32 9.80
N PRO A 417 -18.87 -22.15 9.29
CA PRO A 417 -17.46 -21.82 9.29
C PRO A 417 -17.19 -20.48 8.55
N ILE A 418 -16.26 -19.71 9.08
CA ILE A 418 -15.91 -18.39 8.52
C ILE A 418 -15.41 -18.48 7.08
N SER A 419 -14.73 -19.56 6.72
CA SER A 419 -14.29 -19.87 5.36
C SER A 419 -15.43 -19.89 4.35
N VAL A 420 -16.53 -20.58 4.69
CA VAL A 420 -17.73 -20.68 3.85
C VAL A 420 -18.42 -19.32 3.75
N LEU A 421 -18.58 -18.62 4.88
CA LEU A 421 -19.22 -17.30 4.92
C LEU A 421 -18.44 -16.24 4.14
N ALA A 422 -17.12 -16.19 4.32
CA ALA A 422 -16.25 -15.26 3.60
C ALA A 422 -16.22 -15.55 2.10
N LEU A 423 -16.12 -16.81 1.71
CA LEU A 423 -16.16 -17.23 0.30
C LEU A 423 -17.53 -16.91 -0.33
N GLY A 424 -18.61 -17.19 0.38
CA GLY A 424 -19.97 -16.85 -0.05
C GLY A 424 -20.15 -15.34 -0.22
N GLY A 425 -19.65 -14.53 0.72
CA GLY A 425 -19.65 -13.07 0.63
C GLY A 425 -18.83 -12.56 -0.55
N ALA A 426 -17.64 -13.11 -0.79
CA ALA A 426 -16.80 -12.77 -1.94
C ALA A 426 -17.48 -13.10 -3.27
N ALA A 427 -18.07 -14.30 -3.38
CA ALA A 427 -18.83 -14.71 -4.54
C ALA A 427 -20.06 -13.80 -4.78
N PHE A 428 -20.79 -13.45 -3.72
CA PHE A 428 -21.91 -12.52 -3.81
C PHE A 428 -21.51 -11.14 -4.34
N LEU A 429 -20.37 -10.60 -3.89
CA LEU A 429 -19.86 -9.30 -4.37
C LEU A 429 -19.45 -9.34 -5.86
N VAL A 430 -18.95 -10.46 -6.34
CA VAL A 430 -18.66 -10.66 -7.76
C VAL A 430 -19.96 -10.80 -8.57
N LEU A 431 -20.93 -11.60 -8.11
CA LEU A 431 -22.20 -11.81 -8.79
C LEU A 431 -23.03 -10.53 -8.87
N THR A 432 -22.98 -9.67 -7.86
CA THR A 432 -23.68 -8.38 -7.84
C THR A 432 -22.92 -7.27 -8.59
N GLY A 433 -21.75 -7.58 -9.14
CA GLY A 433 -20.96 -6.64 -9.94
C GLY A 433 -20.28 -5.55 -9.12
N VAL A 434 -20.17 -5.70 -7.80
CA VAL A 434 -19.36 -4.80 -6.95
C VAL A 434 -17.89 -4.90 -7.31
N LEU A 435 -17.45 -6.14 -7.59
CA LEU A 435 -16.13 -6.44 -8.14
C LEU A 435 -16.29 -7.24 -9.44
N THR A 436 -15.38 -7.03 -10.39
CA THR A 436 -15.24 -7.97 -11.49
C THR A 436 -14.49 -9.22 -11.02
N ALA A 437 -14.64 -10.35 -11.71
CA ALA A 437 -13.88 -11.56 -11.39
C ALA A 437 -12.35 -11.29 -11.47
N ARG A 438 -11.91 -10.50 -12.44
CA ARG A 438 -10.51 -10.10 -12.59
C ARG A 438 -10.01 -9.35 -11.35
N ASP A 439 -10.80 -8.40 -10.85
CA ASP A 439 -10.45 -7.62 -9.66
C ASP A 439 -10.40 -8.49 -8.41
N ALA A 440 -11.34 -9.43 -8.26
CA ALA A 440 -11.35 -10.36 -7.14
C ALA A 440 -10.07 -11.22 -7.13
N TYR A 441 -9.67 -11.77 -8.28
CA TYR A 441 -8.43 -12.54 -8.37
C TYR A 441 -7.16 -11.69 -8.19
N SER A 442 -7.14 -10.48 -8.72
CA SER A 442 -5.97 -9.58 -8.58
C SER A 442 -5.81 -9.01 -7.18
N SER A 443 -6.87 -8.97 -6.38
CA SER A 443 -6.81 -8.52 -4.98
C SER A 443 -6.21 -9.56 -4.02
N ILE A 444 -6.09 -10.83 -4.46
CA ILE A 444 -5.52 -11.90 -3.64
C ILE A 444 -3.99 -11.78 -3.65
N ASP A 445 -3.40 -11.69 -2.46
CA ASP A 445 -1.95 -11.72 -2.28
C ASP A 445 -1.44 -13.18 -2.35
N TRP A 446 -1.28 -13.68 -3.58
CA TRP A 446 -0.82 -15.03 -3.86
C TRP A 446 0.52 -15.39 -3.20
N PRO A 447 1.55 -14.50 -3.23
CA PRO A 447 2.80 -14.72 -2.53
C PRO A 447 2.62 -15.07 -1.05
N VAL A 448 1.73 -14.37 -0.37
CA VAL A 448 1.43 -14.65 1.04
C VAL A 448 0.76 -16.01 1.22
N LEU A 449 -0.19 -16.37 0.37
CA LEU A 449 -0.87 -17.67 0.47
C LEU A 449 0.10 -18.84 0.24
N VAL A 450 0.96 -18.73 -0.77
CA VAL A 450 1.98 -19.75 -1.06
C VAL A 450 2.98 -19.87 0.10
N LEU A 451 3.41 -18.75 0.67
CA LEU A 451 4.27 -18.76 1.84
C LEU A 451 3.62 -19.49 3.02
N ILE A 452 2.37 -19.17 3.33
CA ILE A 452 1.63 -19.81 4.44
C ILE A 452 1.53 -21.30 4.20
N ALA A 453 1.19 -21.75 3.00
CA ALA A 453 1.11 -23.16 2.66
C ALA A 453 2.44 -23.89 2.91
N GLY A 454 3.57 -23.27 2.49
CA GLY A 454 4.91 -23.83 2.74
C GLY A 454 5.27 -23.86 4.23
N MET A 455 4.88 -22.84 4.99
CA MET A 455 5.12 -22.80 6.43
C MET A 455 4.28 -23.81 7.20
N ILE A 456 3.04 -24.09 6.77
CA ILE A 456 2.21 -25.18 7.33
C ILE A 456 2.90 -26.53 7.10
N ALA A 457 3.45 -26.76 5.90
CA ALA A 457 4.21 -27.99 5.64
C ALA A 457 5.44 -28.11 6.56
N LEU A 458 6.15 -27.01 6.83
CA LEU A 458 7.27 -27.00 7.78
C LEU A 458 6.80 -27.31 9.21
N GLY A 459 5.69 -26.73 9.65
CA GLY A 459 5.08 -27.01 10.96
C GLY A 459 4.71 -28.49 11.10
N THR A 460 4.07 -29.07 10.07
CA THR A 460 3.74 -30.50 10.00
C THR A 460 5.00 -31.39 10.05
N ALA A 461 6.08 -30.97 9.39
CA ALA A 461 7.35 -31.68 9.44
C ALA A 461 7.96 -31.63 10.84
N MET A 462 7.89 -30.49 11.52
CA MET A 462 8.35 -30.34 12.91
C MET A 462 7.59 -31.28 13.87
N ASP A 463 6.28 -31.38 13.70
CA ASP A 463 5.43 -32.24 14.50
C ASP A 463 5.76 -33.73 14.26
N ARG A 464 5.72 -34.19 13.00
CA ARG A 464 5.97 -35.60 12.66
C ARG A 464 7.36 -36.10 12.99
N THR A 465 8.36 -35.27 12.89
CA THR A 465 9.75 -35.64 13.25
C THR A 465 10.02 -35.60 14.74
N GLY A 466 9.10 -35.06 15.56
CA GLY A 466 9.30 -34.81 16.98
C GLY A 466 10.20 -33.60 17.28
N ALA A 467 10.56 -32.80 16.28
CA ALA A 467 11.34 -31.57 16.46
C ALA A 467 10.59 -30.57 17.34
N LEU A 468 9.26 -30.48 17.18
CA LEU A 468 8.40 -29.62 17.99
C LEU A 468 8.44 -30.00 19.47
N GLU A 469 8.33 -31.30 19.78
CA GLU A 469 8.37 -31.81 21.14
C GLU A 469 9.73 -31.52 21.83
N ILE A 470 10.83 -31.67 21.07
CA ILE A 470 12.18 -31.37 21.57
C ILE A 470 12.31 -29.87 21.87
N ALA A 471 11.86 -28.99 20.97
CA ALA A 471 11.92 -27.54 21.15
C ALA A 471 11.08 -27.10 22.36
N ALA A 472 9.84 -27.56 22.47
CA ALA A 472 8.97 -27.28 23.60
C ALA A 472 9.54 -27.83 24.91
N GLY A 473 10.15 -29.05 24.88
CA GLY A 473 10.81 -29.64 26.04
C GLY A 473 12.00 -28.82 26.53
N GLN A 474 12.84 -28.31 25.61
CA GLN A 474 13.96 -27.44 25.98
C GLN A 474 13.48 -26.12 26.58
N LEU A 475 12.46 -25.51 26.00
CA LEU A 475 11.88 -24.29 26.55
C LEU A 475 11.24 -24.53 27.91
N TYR A 476 10.53 -25.64 28.08
CA TYR A 476 9.97 -26.06 29.38
C TYR A 476 11.05 -26.25 30.44
N VAL A 477 12.15 -26.93 30.14
CA VAL A 477 13.27 -27.13 31.06
C VAL A 477 13.91 -25.79 31.44
N ALA A 478 14.03 -24.88 30.47
CA ALA A 478 14.62 -23.55 30.73
C ALA A 478 13.72 -22.65 31.60
N THR A 479 12.39 -22.83 31.55
CA THR A 479 11.40 -21.92 32.18
C THR A 479 10.51 -22.61 33.20
N GLY A 480 10.39 -23.94 33.18
CA GLY A 480 9.42 -24.71 33.97
C GLY A 480 9.57 -24.57 35.49
N GLY A 481 10.77 -24.23 35.98
CA GLY A 481 11.00 -23.93 37.38
C GLY A 481 10.44 -22.59 37.85
N TRP A 482 10.00 -21.72 36.94
CA TRP A 482 9.54 -20.35 37.24
C TRP A 482 8.02 -20.20 37.19
N GLY A 483 7.33 -21.28 36.88
CA GLY A 483 5.86 -21.32 36.78
C GLY A 483 5.28 -20.87 35.45
N PRO A 484 3.99 -21.13 35.19
CA PRO A 484 3.35 -20.94 33.88
C PRO A 484 3.33 -19.47 33.40
N HIS A 485 3.19 -18.51 34.32
CA HIS A 485 3.18 -17.09 33.97
C HIS A 485 4.54 -16.61 33.40
N VAL A 486 5.65 -17.05 34.00
CA VAL A 486 6.98 -16.65 33.53
C VAL A 486 7.27 -17.32 32.18
N THR A 487 6.87 -18.58 32.02
CA THR A 487 7.00 -19.29 30.76
C THR A 487 6.22 -18.57 29.64
N LEU A 488 5.01 -18.09 29.92
CA LEU A 488 4.20 -17.29 28.98
C LEU A 488 4.93 -16.00 28.58
N TRP A 489 5.54 -15.29 29.56
CA TRP A 489 6.32 -14.09 29.26
C TRP A 489 7.53 -14.38 28.37
N VAL A 490 8.28 -15.43 28.67
CA VAL A 490 9.43 -15.84 27.83
C VAL A 490 8.99 -16.21 26.43
N PHE A 491 7.90 -16.97 26.30
CA PHE A 491 7.31 -17.32 25.00
C PHE A 491 6.86 -16.09 24.22
N TYR A 492 6.19 -15.15 24.89
CA TYR A 492 5.78 -13.87 24.30
C TYR A 492 6.97 -13.08 23.73
N PHE A 493 8.04 -12.90 24.54
CA PHE A 493 9.22 -12.18 24.09
C PHE A 493 9.95 -12.91 22.96
N MET A 494 9.99 -14.24 22.99
CA MET A 494 10.54 -15.06 21.90
C MET A 494 9.73 -14.86 20.61
N ALA A 495 8.40 -14.95 20.67
CA ALA A 495 7.53 -14.75 19.52
C ALA A 495 7.64 -13.30 18.98
N ALA A 496 7.71 -12.31 19.87
CA ALA A 496 7.91 -10.91 19.50
C ALA A 496 9.28 -10.71 18.81
N ALA A 497 10.36 -11.27 19.35
CA ALA A 497 11.68 -11.21 18.75
C ALA A 497 11.70 -11.89 17.36
N LEU A 498 11.06 -13.05 17.24
CA LEU A 498 10.95 -13.75 15.97
C LEU A 498 10.15 -12.91 14.94
N SER A 499 9.04 -12.31 15.35
CA SER A 499 8.22 -11.43 14.52
C SER A 499 8.94 -10.15 14.07
N LEU A 500 9.93 -9.66 14.83
CA LEU A 500 10.80 -8.55 14.43
C LEU A 500 11.86 -8.96 13.39
N LEU A 501 12.27 -10.23 13.41
CA LEU A 501 13.28 -10.76 12.48
C LEU A 501 12.68 -11.24 11.17
N ILE A 502 11.46 -11.78 11.23
CA ILE A 502 10.72 -12.32 10.09
C ILE A 502 9.34 -11.68 10.02
N LEU A 503 8.59 -11.96 8.95
CA LEU A 503 7.22 -11.47 8.81
C LEU A 503 6.29 -12.08 9.88
N ASN A 504 5.26 -11.33 10.30
CA ASN A 504 4.31 -11.74 11.34
C ASN A 504 3.62 -13.09 11.08
N LYS A 505 3.26 -13.35 9.81
CA LYS A 505 2.55 -14.57 9.41
C LYS A 505 3.40 -15.84 9.58
N PRO A 506 4.65 -15.91 9.05
CA PRO A 506 5.56 -17.02 9.35
C PRO A 506 5.82 -17.21 10.83
N ALA A 507 6.00 -16.12 11.57
CA ALA A 507 6.21 -16.20 13.03
C ALA A 507 5.01 -16.86 13.72
N ALA A 508 3.77 -16.48 13.35
CA ALA A 508 2.55 -17.07 13.90
C ALA A 508 2.47 -18.58 13.63
N VAL A 509 2.76 -18.99 12.38
CA VAL A 509 2.72 -20.43 11.98
C VAL A 509 3.74 -21.26 12.76
N LEU A 510 4.91 -20.71 13.04
CA LEU A 510 5.95 -21.40 13.81
C LEU A 510 5.66 -21.43 15.32
N CYS A 511 5.15 -20.31 15.85
CA CYS A 511 4.90 -20.18 17.29
C CYS A 511 3.61 -20.90 17.73
N ALA A 512 2.57 -20.96 16.90
CA ALA A 512 1.30 -21.57 17.30
C ALA A 512 1.45 -23.03 17.76
N PRO A 513 2.00 -23.98 16.96
CA PRO A 513 2.17 -25.35 17.40
C PRO A 513 3.12 -25.47 18.59
N LEU A 514 4.17 -24.63 18.67
CA LEU A 514 5.11 -24.63 19.79
C LEU A 514 4.43 -24.18 21.09
N GLY A 515 3.57 -23.14 21.02
CA GLY A 515 2.81 -22.66 22.18
C GLY A 515 1.82 -23.70 22.70
N ILE A 516 1.14 -24.39 21.80
CA ILE A 516 0.20 -25.46 22.13
C ILE A 516 0.92 -26.63 22.84
N GLU A 517 2.03 -27.11 22.29
CA GLU A 517 2.83 -28.17 22.87
C GLU A 517 3.41 -27.77 24.24
N LEU A 518 3.83 -26.52 24.38
CA LEU A 518 4.31 -25.96 25.64
C LEU A 518 3.21 -25.91 26.70
N ALA A 519 1.99 -25.49 26.34
CA ALA A 519 0.83 -25.47 27.21
C ALA A 519 0.47 -26.90 27.70
N ALA A 520 0.51 -27.88 26.80
CA ALA A 520 0.31 -29.29 27.15
C ALA A 520 1.33 -29.79 28.18
N LYS A 521 2.61 -29.45 28.02
CA LYS A 521 3.68 -29.80 28.97
C LYS A 521 3.53 -29.10 30.33
N LEU A 522 2.96 -27.90 30.34
CA LEU A 522 2.67 -27.16 31.57
C LEU A 522 1.37 -27.62 32.25
N GLY A 523 0.58 -28.47 31.64
CA GLY A 523 -0.74 -28.87 32.11
C GLY A 523 -1.76 -27.71 32.13
N CYS A 524 -1.56 -26.70 31.27
CA CYS A 524 -2.41 -25.53 31.16
C CYS A 524 -3.32 -25.64 29.93
N ASN A 525 -4.45 -24.91 29.97
CA ASN A 525 -5.28 -24.75 28.77
C ASN A 525 -4.48 -23.95 27.72
N PRO A 526 -4.37 -24.38 26.46
CA PRO A 526 -3.67 -23.67 25.39
C PRO A 526 -4.40 -22.43 24.90
N GLU A 527 -5.69 -22.20 25.23
CA GLU A 527 -6.47 -21.05 24.77
C GLU A 527 -5.92 -19.67 25.16
N PRO A 528 -5.37 -19.45 26.37
CA PRO A 528 -4.73 -18.17 26.68
C PRO A 528 -3.39 -18.06 25.98
#